data_d36abb986a8088692a586420e9c210b6
#
_entry.id   d36abb986a8088692a586420e9c210b6
#
_cell.length_a   1.000
_cell.length_b   1.000
_cell.length_c   1.000
_cell.angle_alpha   90.00
_cell.angle_beta   90.00
_cell.angle_gamma   90.00
#
_symmetry.space_group_name_H-M   'P 1'
#
loop_
_entity.id
_entity.type
_entity.pdbx_description
1 polymer ?
#
loop_
_entity_poly.entity_id
_entity_poly.type
_entity_poly.pdbx_seq_one_letter_code
_entity_poly.pdbx_strand_id
1 'polypeptide(L)'
;MNSELIALTFKGLRRRWKEAVRVIAVVMISFMFVTGVLLYSGNMKKWQTAINKQHFGNWFVMFYNSTNKSENDVIKNHPYLEQAVTAVTVRSIEPLSVDSDNAIEAISATDKIMVGTMSDEFIKMGSIIMEQGHMPEADNEVAVDQNSLIQLGQGTDIGDILTINDTDYTLCGIIKSYTNVWQNGYRLPGVIVTDTQADVIADEITYIYAYRLRDFISETDYNTMYQSIASESGIRNNIAYNSGVYDYQSWDNERVNRYMYMLIMIIGIVAVTYQIIIYNRSRNNVRFIQKSLGASNVQTIIITFLENVVILGISAIAGSCIALGAGKVICLVLEHTKGVTFFRIDKDIYIKVIIMLVISVVVSIISILLSGCHKKKYGSNRTIKVTSNLM
;
A
#
# COMPACT_ATOMS: atom_id res chain seq x y z
N MET A 1 21.28 -34.33 -24.36
CA MET A 1 19.87 -34.72 -24.09
C MET A 1 19.22 -34.86 -25.45
N ASN A 2 18.79 -36.08 -25.84
CA ASN A 2 18.40 -36.37 -27.20
C ASN A 2 17.14 -35.57 -27.61
N SER A 3 17.17 -34.91 -28.76
CA SER A 3 16.05 -34.18 -29.35
C SER A 3 14.76 -35.03 -29.46
N GLU A 4 14.93 -36.35 -29.60
CA GLU A 4 13.84 -37.30 -29.63
C GLU A 4 13.02 -37.40 -28.34
N LEU A 5 13.67 -37.28 -27.14
CA LEU A 5 12.96 -37.30 -25.85
C LEU A 5 12.09 -36.08 -25.66
N ILE A 6 12.58 -34.91 -26.12
CA ILE A 6 11.81 -33.68 -26.10
C ILE A 6 10.60 -33.77 -27.04
N ALA A 7 10.80 -34.27 -28.24
CA ALA A 7 9.72 -34.47 -29.23
C ALA A 7 8.64 -35.44 -28.70
N LEU A 8 9.05 -36.53 -28.05
CA LEU A 8 8.13 -37.48 -27.41
C LEU A 8 7.34 -36.88 -26.27
N THR A 9 7.96 -36.00 -25.48
CA THR A 9 7.29 -35.25 -24.39
C THR A 9 6.17 -34.37 -24.96
N PHE A 10 6.46 -33.58 -25.99
CA PHE A 10 5.45 -32.71 -26.61
C PHE A 10 4.34 -33.48 -27.30
N LYS A 11 4.65 -34.60 -28.00
CA LYS A 11 3.63 -35.49 -28.59
C LYS A 11 2.74 -36.11 -27.49
N GLY A 12 3.31 -36.47 -26.32
CA GLY A 12 2.58 -37.01 -25.18
C GLY A 12 1.62 -36.00 -24.59
N LEU A 13 2.07 -34.74 -24.37
CA LEU A 13 1.26 -33.63 -23.89
C LEU A 13 0.13 -33.27 -24.87
N ARG A 14 0.42 -33.19 -26.18
CA ARG A 14 -0.57 -32.90 -27.23
C ARG A 14 -1.68 -33.94 -27.28
N ARG A 15 -1.35 -35.23 -27.17
CA ARG A 15 -2.34 -36.33 -27.19
C ARG A 15 -3.30 -36.27 -25.98
N ARG A 16 -2.87 -35.69 -24.86
CA ARG A 16 -3.63 -35.57 -23.61
C ARG A 16 -3.84 -34.15 -23.16
N TRP A 17 -3.98 -33.25 -24.13
CA TRP A 17 -4.07 -31.83 -23.86
C TRP A 17 -5.15 -31.46 -22.82
N LYS A 18 -6.30 -32.19 -22.80
CA LYS A 18 -7.39 -31.95 -21.84
C LYS A 18 -6.98 -32.18 -20.37
N GLU A 19 -6.13 -33.18 -20.13
CA GLU A 19 -5.58 -33.44 -18.77
C GLU A 19 -4.53 -32.39 -18.39
N ALA A 20 -3.63 -32.10 -19.34
CA ALA A 20 -2.57 -31.11 -19.14
C ALA A 20 -3.15 -29.73 -18.90
N VAL A 21 -4.15 -29.29 -19.65
CA VAL A 21 -4.82 -28.00 -19.48
C VAL A 21 -5.49 -27.88 -18.12
N ARG A 22 -6.17 -28.94 -17.62
CA ARG A 22 -6.76 -28.92 -16.28
C ARG A 22 -5.69 -28.71 -15.19
N VAL A 23 -4.56 -29.40 -15.31
CA VAL A 23 -3.45 -29.25 -14.35
C VAL A 23 -2.82 -27.86 -14.47
N ILE A 24 -2.56 -27.40 -15.69
CA ILE A 24 -2.05 -26.04 -15.96
C ILE A 24 -2.98 -25.00 -15.33
N ALA A 25 -4.30 -25.12 -15.53
CA ALA A 25 -5.27 -24.16 -14.99
C ALA A 25 -5.22 -24.07 -13.46
N VAL A 26 -5.20 -25.21 -12.76
CA VAL A 26 -5.15 -25.21 -11.28
C VAL A 26 -3.82 -24.66 -10.76
N VAL A 27 -2.70 -25.09 -11.35
CA VAL A 27 -1.37 -24.60 -10.97
C VAL A 27 -1.21 -23.11 -11.31
N MET A 28 -1.74 -22.68 -12.46
CA MET A 28 -1.77 -21.27 -12.87
C MET A 28 -2.53 -20.40 -11.88
N ILE A 29 -3.71 -20.84 -11.41
CA ILE A 29 -4.48 -20.13 -10.39
C ILE A 29 -3.65 -20.00 -9.10
N SER A 30 -2.93 -21.04 -8.69
CA SER A 30 -2.06 -20.98 -7.51
C SER A 30 -0.93 -19.95 -7.67
N PHE A 31 -0.25 -19.92 -8.82
CA PHE A 31 0.77 -18.91 -9.11
C PHE A 31 0.18 -17.50 -9.22
N MET A 32 -0.99 -17.37 -9.88
CA MET A 32 -1.70 -16.10 -9.98
C MET A 32 -2.05 -15.55 -8.58
N PHE A 33 -2.59 -16.39 -7.71
CA PHE A 33 -2.97 -15.98 -6.36
C PHE A 33 -1.76 -15.55 -5.51
N VAL A 34 -0.70 -16.37 -5.49
CA VAL A 34 0.52 -16.05 -4.72
C VAL A 34 1.18 -14.78 -5.26
N THR A 35 1.34 -14.66 -6.59
CA THR A 35 1.93 -13.47 -7.22
C THR A 35 1.06 -12.23 -6.96
N GLY A 36 -0.27 -12.35 -7.07
CA GLY A 36 -1.20 -11.26 -6.80
C GLY A 36 -1.13 -10.75 -5.36
N VAL A 37 -1.06 -11.66 -4.39
CA VAL A 37 -0.90 -11.29 -2.96
C VAL A 37 0.45 -10.63 -2.70
N LEU A 38 1.53 -11.12 -3.29
CA LEU A 38 2.85 -10.51 -3.16
C LEU A 38 2.90 -9.10 -3.79
N LEU A 39 2.26 -8.90 -4.95
CA LEU A 39 2.13 -7.59 -5.60
C LEU A 39 1.30 -6.63 -4.75
N TYR A 40 0.16 -7.09 -4.24
CA TYR A 40 -0.68 -6.29 -3.35
C TYR A 40 0.09 -5.87 -2.10
N SER A 41 0.78 -6.81 -1.45
CA SER A 41 1.55 -6.53 -0.24
C SER A 41 2.68 -5.51 -0.46
N GLY A 42 3.40 -5.63 -1.58
CA GLY A 42 4.51 -4.73 -1.92
C GLY A 42 4.05 -3.31 -2.27
N ASN A 43 2.83 -3.15 -2.76
CA ASN A 43 2.28 -1.84 -3.14
C ASN A 43 1.37 -1.23 -2.07
N MET A 44 0.73 -2.04 -1.22
CA MET A 44 -0.24 -1.59 -0.23
C MET A 44 0.30 -0.49 0.68
N LYS A 45 1.53 -0.66 1.19
CA LYS A 45 2.19 0.32 2.04
C LYS A 45 2.32 1.69 1.34
N LYS A 46 2.76 1.67 0.08
CA LYS A 46 2.96 2.89 -0.71
C LYS A 46 1.66 3.54 -1.12
N TRP A 47 0.65 2.73 -1.46
CA TRP A 47 -0.69 3.24 -1.73
C TRP A 47 -1.30 3.89 -0.50
N GLN A 48 -1.18 3.23 0.66
CA GLN A 48 -1.68 3.78 1.92
C GLN A 48 -0.95 5.08 2.29
N THR A 49 0.37 5.12 2.16
CA THR A 49 1.14 6.34 2.39
C THR A 49 0.73 7.46 1.43
N ALA A 50 0.49 7.15 0.15
CA ALA A 50 0.04 8.14 -0.83
C ALA A 50 -1.37 8.66 -0.51
N ILE A 51 -2.29 7.78 -0.13
CA ILE A 51 -3.65 8.15 0.31
C ILE A 51 -3.59 9.00 1.59
N ASN A 52 -2.76 8.58 2.55
CA ASN A 52 -2.60 9.34 3.79
C ASN A 52 -1.98 10.73 3.55
N LYS A 53 -1.02 10.84 2.62
CA LYS A 53 -0.47 12.14 2.22
C LYS A 53 -1.52 13.08 1.60
N GLN A 54 -2.50 12.55 0.87
CA GLN A 54 -3.61 13.34 0.37
C GLN A 54 -4.57 13.79 1.47
N HIS A 55 -4.69 12.99 2.53
CA HIS A 55 -5.60 13.28 3.64
C HIS A 55 -4.97 14.15 4.73
N PHE A 56 -3.73 13.84 5.12
CA PHE A 56 -3.00 14.51 6.20
C PHE A 56 -1.94 15.51 5.70
N GLY A 57 -1.82 15.72 4.38
CA GLY A 57 -0.77 16.54 3.79
C GLY A 57 0.57 15.81 3.62
N ASN A 58 1.41 16.32 2.73
CA ASN A 58 2.74 15.77 2.43
C ASN A 58 3.87 16.46 3.22
N TRP A 59 3.57 16.90 4.43
CA TRP A 59 4.56 17.43 5.37
C TRP A 59 5.04 16.32 6.33
N PHE A 60 6.26 16.48 6.83
CA PHE A 60 6.86 15.56 7.81
C PHE A 60 6.85 16.16 9.20
N VAL A 61 7.38 17.36 9.34
CA VAL A 61 7.38 18.15 10.58
C VAL A 61 6.84 19.55 10.31
N MET A 62 6.19 20.11 11.31
CA MET A 62 5.66 21.45 11.27
C MET A 62 6.06 22.18 12.55
N PHE A 63 6.62 23.37 12.38
CA PHE A 63 6.97 24.28 13.48
C PHE A 63 5.93 25.39 13.52
N TYR A 64 5.43 25.68 14.70
CA TYR A 64 4.39 26.67 14.92
C TYR A 64 4.68 27.50 16.18
N ASN A 65 3.95 28.63 16.34
CA ASN A 65 4.20 29.64 17.37
C ASN A 65 5.59 30.29 17.27
N SER A 66 6.18 30.36 16.07
CA SER A 66 7.36 31.15 15.84
C SER A 66 6.97 32.61 15.65
N THR A 67 7.32 33.47 16.58
CA THR A 67 7.13 34.93 16.47
C THR A 67 8.26 35.59 15.67
N ASN A 68 9.33 34.83 15.38
CA ASN A 68 10.51 35.34 14.69
C ASN A 68 10.84 34.50 13.45
N LYS A 69 10.89 35.14 12.27
CA LYS A 69 11.29 34.49 11.02
C LYS A 69 12.67 33.82 11.06
N SER A 70 13.58 34.33 11.91
CA SER A 70 14.95 33.78 12.01
C SER A 70 15.01 32.40 12.69
N GLU A 71 14.01 32.00 13.47
CA GLU A 71 13.98 30.65 14.06
C GLU A 71 13.93 29.54 13.01
N ASN A 72 13.35 29.83 11.84
CA ASN A 72 13.33 28.92 10.70
C ASN A 72 14.74 28.61 10.16
N ASP A 73 15.70 29.51 10.29
CA ASP A 73 17.04 29.35 9.69
C ASP A 73 17.82 28.19 10.31
N VAL A 74 17.55 27.82 11.56
CA VAL A 74 18.18 26.68 12.25
C VAL A 74 17.77 25.36 11.61
N ILE A 75 16.55 25.27 11.11
CA ILE A 75 15.96 24.02 10.61
C ILE A 75 16.04 23.93 9.10
N LYS A 76 16.04 25.07 8.42
CA LYS A 76 16.05 25.18 6.93
C LYS A 76 17.12 24.36 6.25
N ASN A 77 18.29 24.20 6.90
CA ASN A 77 19.44 23.48 6.36
C ASN A 77 19.58 22.06 6.93
N HIS A 78 18.56 21.55 7.65
CA HIS A 78 18.64 20.22 8.21
C HIS A 78 18.74 19.15 7.09
N PRO A 79 19.69 18.18 7.20
CA PRO A 79 19.99 17.25 6.11
C PRO A 79 18.83 16.36 5.68
N TYR A 80 17.87 16.11 6.57
CA TYR A 80 16.70 15.26 6.28
C TYR A 80 15.52 16.04 5.68
N LEU A 81 15.50 17.37 5.82
CA LEU A 81 14.37 18.19 5.46
C LEU A 81 14.57 18.87 4.12
N GLU A 82 13.49 19.03 3.41
CA GLU A 82 13.39 19.69 2.11
C GLU A 82 12.16 20.59 2.12
N GLN A 83 12.29 21.76 1.46
CA GLN A 83 11.20 22.68 1.18
C GLN A 83 10.41 23.10 2.43
N ALA A 84 10.72 24.28 2.94
CA ALA A 84 9.87 24.96 3.90
C ALA A 84 8.75 25.68 3.16
N VAL A 85 7.52 25.51 3.62
CA VAL A 85 6.36 26.29 3.19
C VAL A 85 5.72 26.94 4.40
N THR A 86 5.10 28.08 4.19
CA THR A 86 4.63 28.96 5.28
C THR A 86 3.13 29.15 5.27
N ALA A 87 2.55 29.14 6.47
CA ALA A 87 1.29 29.76 6.77
C ALA A 87 1.50 30.77 7.93
N VAL A 88 0.64 31.74 8.04
CA VAL A 88 0.73 32.78 9.08
C VAL A 88 -0.62 32.89 9.76
N THR A 89 -0.63 32.87 11.07
CA THR A 89 -1.83 33.19 11.85
C THR A 89 -1.64 34.56 12.49
N VAL A 90 -2.67 35.39 12.42
CA VAL A 90 -2.60 36.79 12.85
C VAL A 90 -3.55 37.12 13.97
N ARG A 91 -4.58 36.29 14.16
CA ARG A 91 -5.60 36.52 15.17
C ARG A 91 -6.30 35.22 15.57
N SER A 92 -6.89 35.18 16.77
CA SER A 92 -7.75 34.10 17.21
C SER A 92 -9.17 34.58 17.46
N ILE A 93 -10.16 33.74 17.18
CA ILE A 93 -11.58 33.96 17.41
C ILE A 93 -12.08 32.90 18.38
N GLU A 94 -12.89 33.33 19.34
CA GLU A 94 -13.60 32.37 20.23
C GLU A 94 -14.72 31.69 19.40
N PRO A 95 -14.84 30.35 19.48
CA PRO A 95 -15.97 29.65 18.88
C PRO A 95 -17.28 30.05 19.56
N LEU A 96 -18.39 29.89 18.84
CA LEU A 96 -19.70 30.12 19.42
C LEU A 96 -19.89 29.17 20.63
N SER A 97 -20.17 29.73 21.80
CA SER A 97 -20.46 28.94 23.02
C SER A 97 -21.79 28.21 22.82
N VAL A 98 -21.73 26.89 22.60
CA VAL A 98 -22.92 26.05 22.60
C VAL A 98 -23.34 25.86 24.06
N ASP A 99 -24.52 26.36 24.45
CA ASP A 99 -25.10 26.14 25.77
C ASP A 99 -25.15 24.62 26.05
N SER A 100 -24.54 24.23 27.16
CA SER A 100 -24.15 22.86 27.50
C SER A 100 -25.26 21.89 27.84
N ASP A 101 -26.53 22.26 27.69
CA ASP A 101 -27.66 21.37 28.09
C ASP A 101 -27.99 20.23 27.09
N ASN A 102 -27.38 20.23 25.90
CA ASN A 102 -27.52 19.17 24.89
C ASN A 102 -26.21 18.80 24.17
N ALA A 103 -25.08 18.98 24.80
CA ALA A 103 -23.79 18.66 24.21
C ALA A 103 -23.62 17.15 24.09
N ILE A 104 -23.70 16.66 22.88
CA ILE A 104 -22.98 15.45 22.47
C ILE A 104 -21.50 15.73 22.77
N GLU A 105 -20.95 14.96 23.73
CA GLU A 105 -19.58 15.04 24.20
C GLU A 105 -18.57 15.22 23.06
N ALA A 106 -17.61 16.10 23.31
CA ALA A 106 -16.33 16.17 22.67
C ALA A 106 -16.20 16.89 21.32
N ILE A 107 -16.78 18.07 21.15
CA ILE A 107 -15.99 19.13 20.52
C ILE A 107 -15.38 19.91 21.70
N SER A 108 -14.09 19.77 21.90
CA SER A 108 -13.37 20.44 22.97
C SER A 108 -13.58 21.96 22.78
N ALA A 109 -14.42 22.54 23.59
CA ALA A 109 -14.81 23.97 23.55
C ALA A 109 -13.65 24.92 23.89
N THR A 110 -12.40 24.45 23.81
CA THR A 110 -11.18 25.18 24.13
C THR A 110 -10.36 25.58 22.90
N ASP A 111 -10.72 25.14 21.72
CA ASP A 111 -9.90 25.38 20.54
C ASP A 111 -10.36 26.65 19.82
N LYS A 112 -9.57 27.71 19.97
CA LYS A 112 -9.80 28.99 19.25
C LYS A 112 -9.68 28.80 17.75
N ILE A 113 -10.53 29.46 16.98
CA ILE A 113 -10.44 29.51 15.54
C ILE A 113 -9.35 30.54 15.17
N MET A 114 -8.37 30.09 14.41
CA MET A 114 -7.27 30.96 13.97
C MET A 114 -7.60 31.61 12.63
N VAL A 115 -7.33 32.90 12.52
CA VAL A 115 -7.41 33.68 11.28
C VAL A 115 -6.01 33.90 10.74
N GLY A 116 -5.82 33.76 9.44
CA GLY A 116 -4.51 33.94 8.86
C GLY A 116 -4.44 33.78 7.36
N THR A 117 -3.23 33.59 6.86
CA THR A 117 -2.95 33.40 5.43
C THR A 117 -2.16 32.12 5.18
N MET A 118 -2.17 31.65 3.95
CA MET A 118 -1.39 30.49 3.50
C MET A 118 -0.75 30.78 2.15
N SER A 119 0.51 30.38 1.99
CA SER A 119 1.13 30.39 0.68
C SER A 119 0.56 29.27 -0.23
N ASP A 120 0.60 29.48 -1.53
CA ASP A 120 0.17 28.48 -2.53
C ASP A 120 0.94 27.16 -2.38
N GLU A 121 2.21 27.25 -1.99
CA GLU A 121 3.05 26.08 -1.73
C GLU A 121 2.58 25.32 -0.48
N PHE A 122 2.08 26.01 0.54
CA PHE A 122 1.52 25.39 1.74
C PHE A 122 0.23 24.62 1.39
N ILE A 123 -0.64 25.23 0.60
CA ILE A 123 -1.87 24.60 0.12
C ILE A 123 -1.56 23.34 -0.67
N LYS A 124 -0.59 23.41 -1.60
CA LYS A 124 -0.15 22.26 -2.41
C LYS A 124 0.49 21.16 -1.57
N MET A 125 1.39 21.52 -0.64
CA MET A 125 2.03 20.55 0.26
C MET A 125 1.00 19.91 1.20
N GLY A 126 0.06 20.68 1.70
CA GLY A 126 -1.02 20.22 2.56
C GLY A 126 -2.06 19.36 1.84
N SER A 127 -2.07 19.36 0.49
CA SER A 127 -3.18 18.79 -0.29
C SER A 127 -4.53 19.36 0.16
N ILE A 128 -4.54 20.65 0.50
CA ILE A 128 -5.74 21.38 0.95
C ILE A 128 -6.67 21.55 -0.25
N ILE A 129 -7.90 21.06 -0.12
CA ILE A 129 -8.86 21.02 -1.21
C ILE A 129 -9.95 22.06 -0.97
N MET A 130 -10.15 22.94 -1.92
CA MET A 130 -11.33 23.79 -1.98
C MET A 130 -12.54 22.92 -2.36
N GLU A 131 -13.56 22.89 -1.54
CA GLU A 131 -14.78 22.12 -1.79
C GLU A 131 -15.78 22.92 -2.60
N GLN A 132 -15.89 24.23 -2.30
CA GLN A 132 -16.74 25.17 -3.01
C GLN A 132 -16.06 26.54 -3.07
N GLY A 133 -16.32 27.32 -4.12
CA GLY A 133 -15.82 28.68 -4.26
C GLY A 133 -14.34 28.79 -4.61
N HIS A 134 -13.68 29.82 -4.10
CA HIS A 134 -12.28 30.16 -4.38
C HIS A 134 -11.57 30.72 -3.13
N MET A 135 -10.24 30.86 -3.19
CA MET A 135 -9.46 31.58 -2.17
C MET A 135 -9.77 33.07 -2.22
N PRO A 136 -9.66 33.81 -1.10
CA PRO A 136 -9.93 35.24 -1.06
C PRO A 136 -9.06 36.00 -2.05
N GLU A 137 -9.69 36.84 -2.88
CA GLU A 137 -9.04 37.76 -3.83
C GLU A 137 -9.21 39.24 -3.40
N ALA A 138 -10.24 39.51 -2.61
CA ALA A 138 -10.53 40.86 -2.09
C ALA A 138 -10.46 40.87 -0.55
N ASP A 139 -10.14 42.01 0.05
CA ASP A 139 -9.94 42.15 1.50
C ASP A 139 -11.22 41.95 2.34
N ASN A 140 -12.39 42.02 1.71
CA ASN A 140 -13.67 41.69 2.32
C ASN A 140 -14.13 40.24 2.11
N GLU A 141 -13.28 39.38 1.54
CA GLU A 141 -13.58 37.99 1.29
C GLU A 141 -12.84 37.08 2.29
N VAL A 142 -13.49 35.95 2.62
CA VAL A 142 -12.87 34.91 3.45
C VAL A 142 -13.16 33.53 2.89
N ALA A 143 -12.16 32.65 2.96
CA ALA A 143 -12.34 31.23 2.77
C ALA A 143 -12.22 30.54 4.14
N VAL A 144 -13.14 29.62 4.43
CA VAL A 144 -13.24 29.01 5.77
C VAL A 144 -13.18 27.49 5.66
N ASP A 145 -12.41 26.89 6.58
CA ASP A 145 -12.40 25.45 6.78
C ASP A 145 -13.75 24.97 7.32
N GLN A 146 -14.28 23.85 6.80
CA GLN A 146 -15.59 23.31 7.19
C GLN A 146 -15.78 23.19 8.71
N ASN A 147 -14.74 22.72 9.41
CA ASN A 147 -14.81 22.59 10.87
C ASN A 147 -14.92 23.96 11.54
N SER A 148 -14.13 24.92 11.10
CA SER A 148 -14.17 26.28 11.61
C SER A 148 -15.50 26.99 11.27
N LEU A 149 -16.07 26.71 10.10
CA LEU A 149 -17.37 27.25 9.69
C LEU A 149 -18.50 26.74 10.61
N ILE A 150 -18.48 25.45 10.98
CA ILE A 150 -19.41 24.89 11.94
C ILE A 150 -19.23 25.54 13.34
N GLN A 151 -17.98 25.77 13.75
CA GLN A 151 -17.68 26.39 15.06
C GLN A 151 -18.07 27.88 15.11
N LEU A 152 -18.03 28.58 13.99
CA LEU A 152 -18.51 29.97 13.89
C LEU A 152 -20.03 30.05 14.05
N GLY A 153 -20.78 29.02 13.66
CA GLY A 153 -22.24 28.97 13.81
C GLY A 153 -23.00 30.05 13.01
N GLN A 154 -22.38 30.61 11.98
CA GLN A 154 -22.93 31.63 11.11
C GLN A 154 -23.36 31.02 9.75
N GLY A 155 -23.51 31.82 8.68
CA GLY A 155 -23.91 31.34 7.36
C GLY A 155 -22.99 30.24 6.81
N THR A 156 -23.53 29.36 5.99
CA THR A 156 -22.84 28.18 5.45
C THR A 156 -22.75 28.13 3.93
N ASP A 157 -23.41 29.03 3.24
CA ASP A 157 -23.46 29.08 1.78
C ASP A 157 -22.52 30.16 1.23
N ILE A 158 -21.93 29.88 0.06
CA ILE A 158 -21.09 30.88 -0.63
C ILE A 158 -21.88 32.16 -0.88
N GLY A 159 -21.32 33.29 -0.49
CA GLY A 159 -21.94 34.59 -0.54
C GLY A 159 -22.58 35.05 0.78
N ASP A 160 -22.66 34.18 1.78
CA ASP A 160 -23.12 34.60 3.10
C ASP A 160 -22.14 35.57 3.76
N ILE A 161 -22.68 36.42 4.62
CA ILE A 161 -21.88 37.38 5.39
C ILE A 161 -21.53 36.75 6.73
N LEU A 162 -20.24 36.69 7.00
CA LEU A 162 -19.68 36.23 8.30
C LEU A 162 -19.15 37.45 9.05
N THR A 163 -19.65 37.66 10.26
CA THR A 163 -19.12 38.71 11.14
C THR A 163 -17.99 38.16 12.00
N ILE A 164 -16.79 38.66 11.75
CA ILE A 164 -15.58 38.25 12.45
C ILE A 164 -14.98 39.45 13.16
N ASN A 165 -15.01 39.48 14.49
CA ASN A 165 -14.54 40.59 15.33
C ASN A 165 -15.11 41.96 14.88
N ASP A 166 -16.43 42.03 14.79
CA ASP A 166 -17.19 43.23 14.38
C ASP A 166 -16.94 43.71 12.95
N THR A 167 -16.33 42.87 12.12
CA THR A 167 -16.12 43.17 10.69
C THR A 167 -16.82 42.11 9.86
N ASP A 168 -17.57 42.59 8.85
CA ASP A 168 -18.33 41.73 7.95
C ASP A 168 -17.48 41.30 6.76
N TYR A 169 -17.44 40.01 6.51
CA TYR A 169 -16.76 39.35 5.38
C TYR A 169 -17.74 38.56 4.55
N THR A 170 -17.51 38.48 3.25
CA THR A 170 -18.25 37.59 2.37
C THR A 170 -17.56 36.22 2.31
N LEU A 171 -18.29 35.13 2.56
CA LEU A 171 -17.79 33.77 2.42
C LEU A 171 -17.60 33.46 0.92
N CYS A 172 -16.36 33.49 0.44
CA CYS A 172 -16.00 33.22 -0.95
C CYS A 172 -15.60 31.78 -1.22
N GLY A 173 -15.18 31.04 -0.18
CA GLY A 173 -14.73 29.66 -0.32
C GLY A 173 -14.93 28.81 0.91
N ILE A 174 -15.24 27.53 0.68
CA ILE A 174 -15.32 26.49 1.72
C ILE A 174 -14.22 25.48 1.46
N ILE A 175 -13.33 25.34 2.44
CA ILE A 175 -12.19 24.43 2.39
C ILE A 175 -12.60 23.13 3.10
N LYS A 176 -12.27 21.99 2.47
CA LYS A 176 -12.45 20.69 3.13
C LYS A 176 -11.71 20.68 4.45
N SER A 177 -12.35 20.12 5.50
CA SER A 177 -11.79 20.13 6.85
C SER A 177 -10.37 19.55 6.90
N TYR A 178 -9.40 20.37 7.25
CA TYR A 178 -8.00 20.01 7.46
C TYR A 178 -7.53 20.35 8.86
N THR A 179 -8.07 21.41 9.47
CA THR A 179 -7.68 21.85 10.82
C THR A 179 -7.93 20.79 11.87
N ASN A 180 -9.04 20.06 11.78
CA ASN A 180 -9.38 18.96 12.68
C ASN A 180 -8.65 17.65 12.34
N VAL A 181 -8.37 17.42 11.07
CA VAL A 181 -7.71 16.19 10.59
C VAL A 181 -6.22 16.16 10.96
N TRP A 182 -5.55 17.29 10.97
CA TRP A 182 -4.12 17.38 11.24
C TRP A 182 -3.84 17.55 12.74
N GLN A 183 -4.26 16.73 13.60
CA GLN A 183 -4.04 16.61 15.05
C GLN A 183 -3.61 17.88 15.86
N ASN A 184 -3.06 18.91 15.22
CA ASN A 184 -2.65 20.20 15.74
C ASN A 184 -3.34 21.35 15.01
N GLY A 185 -4.53 21.08 14.46
CA GLY A 185 -5.27 22.01 13.63
C GLY A 185 -5.67 23.30 14.32
N TYR A 186 -5.78 23.31 15.65
CA TYR A 186 -6.10 24.50 16.46
C TYR A 186 -5.08 25.64 16.35
N ARG A 187 -3.95 25.40 15.69
CA ARG A 187 -2.90 26.41 15.43
C ARG A 187 -2.80 26.82 13.97
N LEU A 188 -3.54 26.15 13.10
CA LEU A 188 -3.59 26.45 11.68
C LEU A 188 -4.73 27.44 11.39
N PRO A 189 -4.58 28.31 10.38
CA PRO A 189 -5.65 29.24 10.05
C PRO A 189 -6.88 28.49 9.53
N GLY A 190 -7.96 28.52 10.31
CA GLY A 190 -9.27 27.97 9.93
C GLY A 190 -10.10 28.95 9.14
N VAL A 191 -9.79 30.25 9.27
CA VAL A 191 -10.32 31.34 8.46
C VAL A 191 -9.17 31.95 7.69
N ILE A 192 -9.25 31.99 6.39
CA ILE A 192 -8.22 32.50 5.48
C ILE A 192 -8.67 33.83 4.91
N VAL A 193 -7.80 34.80 5.01
CA VAL A 193 -7.96 36.16 4.46
C VAL A 193 -6.82 36.48 3.49
N THR A 194 -6.89 37.60 2.78
CA THR A 194 -5.78 38.11 1.97
C THR A 194 -4.60 38.54 2.85
N ASP A 195 -3.37 38.56 2.31
CA ASP A 195 -2.20 39.02 3.04
C ASP A 195 -2.35 40.48 3.50
N THR A 196 -2.96 41.32 2.68
CA THR A 196 -3.26 42.71 3.00
C THR A 196 -4.21 42.85 4.17
N GLN A 197 -5.27 42.07 4.20
CA GLN A 197 -6.23 42.10 5.30
C GLN A 197 -5.63 41.51 6.57
N ALA A 198 -4.80 40.46 6.46
CA ALA A 198 -4.10 39.88 7.60
C ALA A 198 -3.22 40.90 8.32
N ASP A 199 -2.48 41.72 7.59
CA ASP A 199 -1.65 42.80 8.16
C ASP A 199 -2.49 43.87 8.90
N VAL A 200 -3.71 44.13 8.44
CA VAL A 200 -4.63 45.10 9.08
C VAL A 200 -5.22 44.59 10.37
N ILE A 201 -5.59 43.29 10.43
CA ILE A 201 -6.28 42.70 11.59
C ILE A 201 -5.33 42.04 12.59
N ALA A 202 -4.02 42.06 12.35
CA ALA A 202 -3.04 41.36 13.16
C ALA A 202 -2.98 41.86 14.60
N ASP A 203 -3.26 40.97 15.57
CA ASP A 203 -3.01 41.21 16.98
C ASP A 203 -1.67 40.56 17.39
N GLU A 204 -1.45 39.30 16.99
CA GLU A 204 -0.24 38.54 17.27
C GLU A 204 0.13 37.72 16.02
N ILE A 205 1.28 38.00 15.44
CA ILE A 205 1.74 37.29 14.25
C ILE A 205 2.48 36.02 14.68
N THR A 206 1.99 34.87 14.21
CA THR A 206 2.61 33.56 14.42
C THR A 206 2.91 32.93 13.07
N TYR A 207 4.18 32.56 12.86
CA TYR A 207 4.61 31.86 11.67
C TYR A 207 4.55 30.37 11.86
N ILE A 208 4.07 29.67 10.82
CA ILE A 208 3.98 28.21 10.74
C ILE A 208 4.85 27.78 9.57
N TYR A 209 5.81 26.88 9.82
CA TYR A 209 6.72 26.36 8.82
C TYR A 209 6.52 24.86 8.71
N ALA A 210 6.08 24.38 7.54
CA ALA A 210 5.97 22.96 7.26
C ALA A 210 7.10 22.50 6.34
N TYR A 211 7.70 21.36 6.69
CA TYR A 211 8.82 20.78 5.97
C TYR A 211 8.46 19.39 5.46
N ARG A 212 8.89 19.10 4.24
CA ARG A 212 8.81 17.77 3.65
C ARG A 212 10.11 16.98 3.91
N LEU A 213 9.98 15.66 4.02
CA LEU A 213 11.12 14.77 4.07
C LEU A 213 11.74 14.65 2.66
N ARG A 214 13.08 14.60 2.56
CA ARG A 214 13.77 14.41 1.27
C ARG A 214 13.48 13.05 0.69
N ASP A 215 13.29 12.96 -0.62
CA ASP A 215 12.86 11.75 -1.34
C ASP A 215 13.83 10.56 -1.25
N PHE A 216 15.13 10.81 -0.99
CA PHE A 216 16.14 9.74 -0.86
C PHE A 216 16.11 9.02 0.48
N ILE A 217 15.35 9.52 1.45
CA ILE A 217 15.24 8.89 2.77
C ILE A 217 14.24 7.76 2.67
N SER A 218 14.78 6.54 2.65
CA SER A 218 13.98 5.32 2.69
C SER A 218 13.74 4.88 4.13
N GLU A 219 12.61 4.23 4.33
CA GLU A 219 12.11 3.48 5.49
C GLU A 219 13.08 3.30 6.66
N THR A 220 13.24 4.34 7.43
CA THR A 220 13.88 4.34 8.74
C THR A 220 12.81 4.56 9.79
N ASP A 221 13.16 4.46 11.04
CA ASP A 221 12.30 4.84 12.15
C ASP A 221 12.06 6.37 12.09
N TYR A 222 10.94 6.75 11.49
CA TYR A 222 10.54 8.15 11.34
C TYR A 222 10.39 8.87 12.68
N ASN A 223 9.99 8.16 13.73
CA ASN A 223 9.87 8.74 15.06
C ASN A 223 11.24 9.11 15.65
N THR A 224 12.24 8.23 15.50
CA THR A 224 13.62 8.56 15.91
C THR A 224 14.16 9.76 15.14
N MET A 225 13.86 9.84 13.84
CA MET A 225 14.25 10.98 13.01
C MET A 225 13.57 12.28 13.46
N TYR A 226 12.28 12.24 13.76
CA TYR A 226 11.56 13.37 14.33
C TYR A 226 12.16 13.83 15.66
N GLN A 227 12.48 12.90 16.57
CA GLN A 227 13.13 13.21 17.85
C GLN A 227 14.51 13.86 17.67
N SER A 228 15.29 13.41 16.67
CA SER A 228 16.57 14.05 16.33
C SER A 228 16.37 15.49 15.87
N ILE A 229 15.44 15.74 14.94
CA ILE A 229 15.12 17.09 14.46
C ILE A 229 14.63 17.97 15.60
N ALA A 230 13.76 17.48 16.46
CA ALA A 230 13.25 18.23 17.61
C ALA A 230 14.36 18.57 18.61
N SER A 231 15.30 17.65 18.86
CA SER A 231 16.41 17.88 19.77
C SER A 231 17.45 18.86 19.20
N GLU A 232 17.77 18.76 17.92
CA GLU A 232 18.75 19.61 17.24
C GLU A 232 18.22 21.02 17.02
N SER A 233 16.92 21.18 16.78
CA SER A 233 16.27 22.49 16.67
C SER A 233 16.18 23.27 17.98
N GLY A 234 16.29 22.61 19.12
CA GLY A 234 16.04 23.20 20.44
C GLY A 234 14.57 23.52 20.72
N ILE A 235 13.68 23.27 19.76
CA ILE A 235 12.24 23.57 19.85
C ILE A 235 11.51 22.31 20.31
N ARG A 236 11.15 22.23 21.57
CA ARG A 236 10.51 21.02 22.12
C ARG A 236 8.98 21.05 22.12
N ASN A 237 8.37 22.22 22.26
CA ASN A 237 6.93 22.34 22.53
C ASN A 237 6.12 22.83 21.32
N ASN A 238 6.76 23.35 20.29
CA ASN A 238 6.11 23.96 19.14
C ASN A 238 6.45 23.25 17.83
N ILE A 239 6.59 21.93 17.90
CA ILE A 239 6.86 21.07 16.76
C ILE A 239 5.79 19.97 16.67
N ALA A 240 5.22 19.80 15.51
CA ALA A 240 4.29 18.72 15.19
C ALA A 240 4.93 17.74 14.23
N TYR A 241 4.56 16.47 14.38
CA TYR A 241 4.94 15.36 13.54
C TYR A 241 3.70 14.80 12.83
N ASN A 242 3.80 14.54 11.53
CA ASN A 242 2.69 13.99 10.77
C ASN A 242 2.53 12.48 11.01
N SER A 243 2.01 12.14 12.18
CA SER A 243 1.77 10.76 12.59
C SER A 243 0.77 10.04 11.67
N GLY A 244 -0.22 10.75 11.13
CA GLY A 244 -1.21 10.20 10.20
C GLY A 244 -0.60 9.62 8.92
N VAL A 245 0.54 10.16 8.47
CA VAL A 245 1.27 9.65 7.31
C VAL A 245 2.35 8.65 7.71
N TYR A 246 3.11 8.92 8.76
CA TYR A 246 4.37 8.21 9.04
C TYR A 246 4.27 7.16 10.15
N ASP A 247 3.33 7.30 11.13
CA ASP A 247 3.13 6.30 12.20
C ASP A 247 2.12 5.20 11.84
N TYR A 248 1.43 5.32 10.70
CA TYR A 248 0.51 4.27 10.22
C TYR A 248 1.20 2.91 10.02
N GLN A 249 2.52 2.90 10.08
CA GLN A 249 3.37 1.72 9.96
C GLN A 249 3.73 1.14 11.34
N SER A 250 2.75 0.91 12.22
CA SER A 250 3.04 0.23 13.47
C SER A 250 3.71 -1.12 13.18
N TRP A 251 4.82 -1.39 13.84
CA TRP A 251 5.63 -2.62 13.74
C TRP A 251 4.78 -3.89 13.88
N ASP A 252 3.69 -3.82 14.63
CA ASP A 252 2.77 -4.93 14.84
C ASP A 252 1.98 -5.28 13.58
N ASN A 253 1.49 -4.31 12.84
CA ASN A 253 0.79 -4.53 11.57
C ASN A 253 1.72 -5.10 10.51
N GLU A 254 2.97 -4.63 10.43
CA GLU A 254 3.95 -5.16 9.47
C GLU A 254 4.35 -6.60 9.80
N ARG A 255 4.48 -6.93 11.07
CA ARG A 255 4.80 -8.29 11.53
C ARG A 255 3.66 -9.26 11.23
N VAL A 256 2.42 -8.88 11.54
CA VAL A 256 1.20 -9.66 11.24
C VAL A 256 1.07 -9.88 9.73
N ASN A 257 1.22 -8.82 8.92
CA ASN A 257 1.16 -8.92 7.47
C ASN A 257 2.23 -9.87 6.91
N ARG A 258 3.46 -9.84 7.44
CA ARG A 258 4.54 -10.75 7.03
C ARG A 258 4.19 -12.21 7.27
N TYR A 259 3.60 -12.55 8.43
CA TYR A 259 3.15 -13.90 8.72
C TYR A 259 2.00 -14.33 7.80
N MET A 260 1.05 -13.46 7.53
CA MET A 260 -0.04 -13.72 6.58
C MET A 260 0.48 -14.04 5.17
N TYR A 261 1.46 -13.28 4.67
CA TYR A 261 2.08 -13.56 3.36
C TYR A 261 2.85 -14.88 3.33
N MET A 262 3.58 -15.22 4.41
CA MET A 262 4.24 -16.53 4.54
C MET A 262 3.21 -17.65 4.50
N LEU A 263 2.12 -17.54 5.23
CA LEU A 263 1.05 -18.53 5.25
C LEU A 263 0.45 -18.76 3.85
N ILE A 264 0.14 -17.68 3.12
CA ILE A 264 -0.41 -17.73 1.78
C ILE A 264 0.59 -18.40 0.81
N MET A 265 1.88 -18.10 0.93
CA MET A 265 2.93 -18.74 0.15
C MET A 265 3.00 -20.24 0.41
N ILE A 266 2.90 -20.66 1.68
CA ILE A 266 2.88 -22.08 2.07
C ILE A 266 1.65 -22.77 1.48
N ILE A 267 0.47 -22.18 1.59
CA ILE A 267 -0.76 -22.74 1.01
C ILE A 267 -0.62 -22.90 -0.52
N GLY A 268 -0.04 -21.91 -1.21
CA GLY A 268 0.22 -21.98 -2.65
C GLY A 268 1.16 -23.13 -3.02
N ILE A 269 2.26 -23.30 -2.27
CA ILE A 269 3.21 -24.40 -2.47
C ILE A 269 2.52 -25.77 -2.24
N VAL A 270 1.74 -25.89 -1.18
CA VAL A 270 0.99 -27.12 -0.88
C VAL A 270 -0.01 -27.47 -1.98
N ALA A 271 -0.75 -26.48 -2.49
CA ALA A 271 -1.71 -26.68 -3.58
C ALA A 271 -1.02 -27.16 -4.86
N VAL A 272 0.07 -26.52 -5.26
CA VAL A 272 0.87 -26.95 -6.44
C VAL A 272 1.44 -28.34 -6.24
N THR A 273 2.01 -28.60 -5.07
CA THR A 273 2.56 -29.91 -4.69
C THR A 273 1.51 -31.02 -4.80
N TYR A 274 0.34 -30.81 -4.23
CA TYR A 274 -0.76 -31.78 -4.28
C TYR A 274 -1.19 -32.06 -5.71
N GLN A 275 -1.31 -31.03 -6.53
CA GLN A 275 -1.70 -31.17 -7.93
C GLN A 275 -0.67 -31.96 -8.76
N ILE A 276 0.63 -31.72 -8.53
CA ILE A 276 1.72 -32.47 -9.18
C ILE A 276 1.71 -33.94 -8.76
N ILE A 277 1.47 -34.22 -7.48
CA ILE A 277 1.41 -35.60 -6.99
C ILE A 277 0.23 -36.34 -7.66
N ILE A 278 -0.94 -35.73 -7.73
CA ILE A 278 -2.11 -36.32 -8.41
C ILE A 278 -1.81 -36.56 -9.90
N TYR A 279 -1.24 -35.58 -10.57
CA TYR A 279 -0.86 -35.72 -11.99
C TYR A 279 0.13 -36.86 -12.18
N ASN A 280 1.18 -36.96 -11.37
CA ASN A 280 2.17 -38.02 -11.45
C ASN A 280 1.57 -39.41 -11.15
N ARG A 281 0.58 -39.51 -10.26
CA ARG A 281 -0.15 -40.75 -10.00
C ARG A 281 -1.01 -41.16 -11.18
N SER A 282 -1.70 -40.25 -11.82
CA SER A 282 -2.51 -40.55 -13.03
C SER A 282 -1.66 -41.06 -14.20
N ARG A 283 -0.36 -40.67 -14.24
CA ARG A 283 0.61 -41.10 -15.24
C ARG A 283 1.23 -42.49 -15.04
N ASN A 284 0.98 -43.13 -13.89
CA ASN A 284 1.58 -44.40 -13.58
C ASN A 284 1.26 -45.51 -14.60
N ASN A 285 0.03 -45.53 -15.10
CA ASN A 285 -0.36 -46.54 -16.13
C ASN A 285 0.35 -46.30 -17.47
N VAL A 286 0.56 -45.06 -17.85
CA VAL A 286 1.30 -44.70 -19.07
C VAL A 286 2.76 -45.09 -18.96
N ARG A 287 3.39 -44.83 -17.81
CA ARG A 287 4.76 -45.25 -17.53
C ARG A 287 4.91 -46.78 -17.59
N PHE A 288 3.92 -47.52 -17.10
CA PHE A 288 3.92 -48.97 -17.15
C PHE A 288 3.88 -49.43 -18.62
N ILE A 289 3.00 -48.89 -19.47
CA ILE A 289 2.92 -49.22 -20.90
C ILE A 289 4.24 -48.90 -21.60
N GLN A 290 4.82 -47.73 -21.34
CA GLN A 290 6.12 -47.33 -21.92
C GLN A 290 7.23 -48.34 -21.58
N LYS A 291 7.27 -48.83 -20.35
CA LYS A 291 8.22 -49.85 -19.91
C LYS A 291 7.98 -51.19 -20.57
N SER A 292 6.72 -51.57 -20.78
CA SER A 292 6.37 -52.82 -21.48
C SER A 292 6.76 -52.78 -22.98
N LEU A 293 6.87 -51.58 -23.53
CA LEU A 293 7.34 -51.32 -24.92
C LEU A 293 8.88 -51.16 -24.98
N GLY A 294 9.62 -51.42 -23.93
CA GLY A 294 11.09 -51.42 -23.90
C GLY A 294 11.75 -50.08 -23.45
N ALA A 295 10.98 -49.11 -23.00
CA ALA A 295 11.58 -47.87 -22.45
C ALA A 295 12.32 -48.14 -21.14
N SER A 296 13.54 -47.61 -20.97
CA SER A 296 14.29 -47.72 -19.75
C SER A 296 13.63 -46.89 -18.61
N ASN A 297 13.92 -47.30 -17.37
CA ASN A 297 13.45 -46.58 -16.17
C ASN A 297 13.85 -45.08 -16.20
N VAL A 298 15.09 -44.81 -16.65
CA VAL A 298 15.64 -43.46 -16.70
C VAL A 298 14.91 -42.62 -17.77
N GLN A 299 14.67 -43.18 -18.95
CA GLN A 299 13.93 -42.51 -20.03
C GLN A 299 12.52 -42.13 -19.60
N THR A 300 11.82 -43.03 -18.92
CA THR A 300 10.45 -42.78 -18.41
C THR A 300 10.41 -41.66 -17.32
N ILE A 301 11.42 -41.64 -16.45
CA ILE A 301 11.57 -40.59 -15.45
C ILE A 301 11.84 -39.23 -16.11
N ILE A 302 12.77 -39.18 -17.06
CA ILE A 302 13.12 -37.96 -17.79
C ILE A 302 11.92 -37.39 -18.54
N ILE A 303 11.17 -38.22 -19.28
CA ILE A 303 9.97 -37.78 -20.01
C ILE A 303 8.94 -37.17 -19.05
N THR A 304 8.65 -37.83 -17.92
CA THR A 304 7.69 -37.34 -16.92
C THR A 304 8.18 -36.05 -16.25
N PHE A 305 9.48 -35.94 -15.98
CA PHE A 305 10.08 -34.75 -15.45
C PHE A 305 9.96 -33.56 -16.40
N LEU A 306 10.28 -33.75 -17.68
CA LEU A 306 10.14 -32.71 -18.71
C LEU A 306 8.67 -32.28 -18.88
N GLU A 307 7.70 -33.22 -18.86
CA GLU A 307 6.28 -32.88 -18.88
C GLU A 307 5.92 -31.96 -17.69
N ASN A 308 6.37 -32.28 -16.47
CA ASN A 308 6.10 -31.47 -15.29
C ASN A 308 6.78 -30.09 -15.35
N VAL A 309 8.01 -29.99 -15.84
CA VAL A 309 8.71 -28.72 -16.00
C VAL A 309 7.98 -27.82 -17.01
N VAL A 310 7.50 -28.38 -18.11
CA VAL A 310 6.70 -27.61 -19.10
C VAL A 310 5.39 -27.12 -18.50
N ILE A 311 4.65 -27.98 -17.80
CA ILE A 311 3.40 -27.62 -17.14
C ILE A 311 3.63 -26.52 -16.09
N LEU A 312 4.63 -26.67 -15.22
CA LEU A 312 4.97 -25.70 -14.19
C LEU A 312 5.42 -24.36 -14.79
N GLY A 313 6.27 -24.41 -15.82
CA GLY A 313 6.77 -23.20 -16.49
C GLY A 313 5.65 -22.40 -17.15
N ILE A 314 4.78 -23.04 -17.92
CA ILE A 314 3.63 -22.39 -18.54
C ILE A 314 2.70 -21.81 -17.48
N SER A 315 2.41 -22.59 -16.45
CA SER A 315 1.50 -22.15 -15.37
C SER A 315 2.07 -20.97 -14.58
N ALA A 316 3.36 -20.97 -14.27
CA ALA A 316 4.01 -19.89 -13.54
C ALA A 316 4.03 -18.59 -14.36
N ILE A 317 4.39 -18.68 -15.65
CA ILE A 317 4.39 -17.51 -16.54
C ILE A 317 2.97 -16.95 -16.72
N ALA A 318 2.02 -17.79 -17.09
CA ALA A 318 0.64 -17.38 -17.34
C ALA A 318 -0.01 -16.81 -16.06
N GLY A 319 0.15 -17.49 -14.93
CA GLY A 319 -0.38 -17.03 -13.63
C GLY A 319 0.20 -15.71 -13.20
N SER A 320 1.52 -15.54 -13.31
CA SER A 320 2.18 -14.26 -12.97
C SER A 320 1.77 -13.13 -13.92
N CYS A 321 1.64 -13.39 -15.22
CA CYS A 321 1.17 -12.38 -16.18
C CYS A 321 -0.26 -11.91 -15.89
N ILE A 322 -1.16 -12.83 -15.53
CA ILE A 322 -2.54 -12.48 -15.15
C ILE A 322 -2.54 -11.66 -13.86
N ALA A 323 -1.73 -12.04 -12.87
CA ALA A 323 -1.61 -11.28 -11.61
C ALA A 323 -1.08 -9.86 -11.84
N LEU A 324 -0.08 -9.69 -12.72
CA LEU A 324 0.44 -8.38 -13.11
C LEU A 324 -0.62 -7.53 -13.83
N GLY A 325 -1.39 -8.13 -14.72
CA GLY A 325 -2.50 -7.46 -15.40
C GLY A 325 -3.57 -6.99 -14.41
N ALA A 326 -3.99 -7.86 -13.48
CA ALA A 326 -4.93 -7.52 -12.44
C ALA A 326 -4.40 -6.41 -11.52
N GLY A 327 -3.12 -6.45 -11.14
CA GLY A 327 -2.46 -5.41 -10.35
C GLY A 327 -2.48 -4.04 -11.05
N LYS A 328 -2.25 -4.00 -12.37
CA LYS A 328 -2.39 -2.76 -13.15
C LYS A 328 -3.82 -2.22 -13.18
N VAL A 329 -4.81 -3.11 -13.33
CA VAL A 329 -6.23 -2.70 -13.30
C VAL A 329 -6.59 -2.11 -11.94
N ILE A 330 -6.17 -2.73 -10.84
CA ILE A 330 -6.37 -2.18 -9.50
C ILE A 330 -5.72 -0.80 -9.37
N CYS A 331 -4.50 -0.62 -9.89
CA CYS A 331 -3.83 0.67 -9.88
C CYS A 331 -4.62 1.74 -10.65
N LEU A 332 -5.13 1.44 -11.85
CA LEU A 332 -5.96 2.36 -12.64
C LEU A 332 -7.25 2.76 -11.89
N VAL A 333 -7.87 1.83 -11.19
CA VAL A 333 -9.04 2.13 -10.35
C VAL A 333 -8.66 3.06 -9.19
N LEU A 334 -7.54 2.80 -8.51
CA LEU A 334 -7.05 3.65 -7.43
C LEU A 334 -6.63 5.05 -7.93
N GLU A 335 -6.04 5.13 -9.12
CA GLU A 335 -5.74 6.40 -9.77
C GLU A 335 -7.01 7.24 -9.99
N HIS A 336 -8.04 6.62 -10.54
CA HIS A 336 -9.30 7.31 -10.82
C HIS A 336 -10.06 7.71 -9.55
N THR A 337 -10.04 6.87 -8.49
CA THR A 337 -10.84 7.08 -7.27
C THR A 337 -10.10 7.81 -6.16
N LYS A 338 -8.77 7.69 -6.09
CA LYS A 338 -7.92 8.18 -5.00
C LYS A 338 -6.71 8.98 -5.48
N GLY A 339 -6.56 9.21 -6.79
CA GLY A 339 -5.41 9.93 -7.36
C GLY A 339 -4.05 9.26 -7.17
N VAL A 340 -4.01 7.96 -6.88
CA VAL A 340 -2.77 7.22 -6.60
C VAL A 340 -2.22 6.60 -7.89
N THR A 341 -1.17 7.18 -8.46
CA THR A 341 -0.57 6.76 -9.75
C THR A 341 0.53 5.71 -9.65
N PHE A 342 0.75 5.15 -8.46
CA PHE A 342 1.94 4.36 -8.17
C PHE A 342 1.70 2.85 -8.29
N PHE A 343 2.44 2.18 -9.22
CA PHE A 343 2.53 0.72 -9.32
C PHE A 343 3.99 0.30 -9.54
N ARG A 344 4.57 -0.38 -8.57
CA ARG A 344 5.95 -0.89 -8.64
C ARG A 344 5.99 -2.39 -8.45
N ILE A 345 6.85 -3.04 -9.25
CA ILE A 345 7.14 -4.45 -9.13
C ILE A 345 8.53 -4.56 -8.49
N ASP A 346 8.56 -4.91 -7.20
CA ASP A 346 9.82 -5.07 -6.48
C ASP A 346 10.53 -6.37 -6.90
N LYS A 347 11.85 -6.35 -6.96
CA LYS A 347 12.68 -7.51 -7.32
C LYS A 347 12.40 -8.72 -6.42
N ASP A 348 12.06 -8.49 -5.16
CA ASP A 348 11.73 -9.53 -4.18
C ASP A 348 10.54 -10.40 -4.60
N ILE A 349 9.59 -9.85 -5.34
CA ILE A 349 8.43 -10.60 -5.83
C ILE A 349 8.87 -11.68 -6.82
N TYR A 350 9.73 -11.32 -7.77
CA TYR A 350 10.28 -12.27 -8.73
C TYR A 350 11.08 -13.37 -8.05
N ILE A 351 11.91 -13.02 -7.07
CA ILE A 351 12.73 -13.98 -6.31
C ILE A 351 11.81 -14.99 -5.60
N LYS A 352 10.75 -14.54 -4.92
CA LYS A 352 9.80 -15.40 -4.21
C LYS A 352 9.02 -16.32 -5.17
N VAL A 353 8.61 -15.83 -6.33
CA VAL A 353 7.94 -16.64 -7.37
C VAL A 353 8.90 -17.69 -7.94
N ILE A 354 10.16 -17.34 -8.19
CA ILE A 354 11.20 -18.28 -8.65
C ILE A 354 11.45 -19.35 -7.58
N ILE A 355 11.55 -18.96 -6.30
CA ILE A 355 11.71 -19.93 -5.18
C ILE A 355 10.53 -20.91 -5.16
N MET A 356 9.29 -20.43 -5.29
CA MET A 356 8.12 -21.28 -5.36
C MET A 356 8.20 -22.26 -6.55
N LEU A 357 8.63 -21.79 -7.72
CA LEU A 357 8.82 -22.63 -8.91
C LEU A 357 9.88 -23.71 -8.65
N VAL A 358 11.04 -23.35 -8.10
CA VAL A 358 12.13 -24.29 -7.79
C VAL A 358 11.67 -25.35 -6.79
N ILE A 359 10.99 -24.96 -5.71
CA ILE A 359 10.43 -25.91 -4.73
C ILE A 359 9.45 -26.87 -5.44
N SER A 360 8.59 -26.37 -6.32
CA SER A 360 7.63 -27.19 -7.05
C SER A 360 8.31 -28.19 -7.99
N VAL A 361 9.41 -27.80 -8.62
CA VAL A 361 10.22 -28.71 -9.46
C VAL A 361 10.88 -29.81 -8.62
N VAL A 362 11.46 -29.46 -7.46
CA VAL A 362 12.07 -30.43 -6.54
C VAL A 362 11.04 -31.45 -6.05
N VAL A 363 9.87 -30.96 -5.64
CA VAL A 363 8.76 -31.84 -5.22
C VAL A 363 8.30 -32.74 -6.35
N SER A 364 8.28 -32.25 -7.59
CA SER A 364 7.97 -33.05 -8.76
C SER A 364 8.94 -34.24 -8.92
N ILE A 365 10.25 -34.01 -8.76
CA ILE A 365 11.26 -35.08 -8.81
C ILE A 365 11.01 -36.12 -7.71
N ILE A 366 10.82 -35.67 -6.48
CA ILE A 366 10.54 -36.55 -5.33
C ILE A 366 9.28 -37.38 -5.60
N SER A 367 8.20 -36.76 -6.08
CA SER A 367 6.94 -37.45 -6.41
C SER A 367 7.11 -38.51 -7.50
N ILE A 368 7.94 -38.26 -8.50
CA ILE A 368 8.22 -39.23 -9.59
C ILE A 368 8.99 -40.43 -9.02
N LEU A 369 10.00 -40.21 -8.16
CA LEU A 369 10.82 -41.25 -7.55
C LEU A 369 9.98 -42.12 -6.61
N LEU A 370 9.18 -41.53 -5.73
CA LEU A 370 8.30 -42.24 -4.81
C LEU A 370 7.24 -43.10 -5.53
N SER A 371 6.68 -42.57 -6.62
CA SER A 371 5.69 -43.30 -7.40
C SER A 371 6.29 -44.50 -8.15
N GLY A 372 7.61 -44.52 -8.37
CA GLY A 372 8.37 -45.65 -8.91
C GLY A 372 8.61 -46.75 -7.89
N CYS A 373 8.84 -46.43 -6.61
CA CYS A 373 9.12 -47.37 -5.55
C CYS A 373 7.89 -48.18 -5.08
N HIS A 374 6.70 -47.58 -5.10
CA HIS A 374 5.49 -48.23 -4.58
C HIS A 374 5.07 -49.48 -5.36
N LYS A 375 5.39 -49.60 -6.65
CA LYS A 375 5.05 -50.76 -7.47
C LYS A 375 5.99 -51.97 -7.32
N LYS A 376 7.21 -51.77 -6.80
CA LYS A 376 8.09 -52.92 -6.47
C LYS A 376 7.51 -53.80 -5.34
N LYS A 377 6.79 -53.18 -4.40
CA LYS A 377 6.16 -53.88 -3.28
C LYS A 377 4.88 -54.66 -3.68
N TYR A 378 4.12 -54.16 -4.65
CA TYR A 378 2.87 -54.80 -5.09
C TYR A 378 3.11 -55.93 -6.14
N GLY A 379 4.15 -55.85 -6.93
CA GLY A 379 4.56 -56.90 -7.90
C GLY A 379 5.07 -58.16 -7.19
N SER A 380 5.80 -57.96 -6.07
CA SER A 380 6.34 -59.08 -5.27
C SER A 380 5.24 -59.90 -4.58
N ASN A 381 4.18 -59.23 -4.08
CA ASN A 381 3.10 -59.93 -3.40
C ASN A 381 2.10 -60.67 -4.33
N ARG A 382 2.01 -60.27 -5.61
CA ARG A 382 1.16 -60.98 -6.59
C ARG A 382 1.84 -62.27 -7.10
N THR A 383 3.13 -62.25 -7.30
CA THR A 383 3.90 -63.47 -7.71
C THR A 383 3.88 -64.53 -6.62
N ILE A 384 3.90 -64.12 -5.34
CA ILE A 384 3.83 -65.08 -4.23
C ILE A 384 2.42 -65.68 -4.09
N LYS A 385 1.34 -64.96 -4.37
CA LYS A 385 -0.03 -65.48 -4.33
C LYS A 385 -0.39 -66.42 -5.50
N VAL A 386 0.23 -66.25 -6.68
CA VAL A 386 -0.01 -67.16 -7.84
C VAL A 386 0.72 -68.50 -7.64
N THR A 387 1.89 -68.52 -7.00
CA THR A 387 2.62 -69.75 -6.68
C THR A 387 2.04 -70.57 -5.52
N SER A 388 1.30 -69.92 -4.59
CA SER A 388 0.63 -70.62 -3.49
C SER A 388 -0.73 -71.27 -3.87
N ASN A 389 -1.32 -70.92 -5.02
CA ASN A 389 -2.55 -71.52 -5.51
C ASN A 389 -2.32 -72.60 -6.59
N LEU A 390 -1.06 -72.97 -6.85
CA LEU A 390 -0.65 -74.01 -7.78
C LEU A 390 0.06 -75.17 -7.07
N MET A 391 0.06 -75.24 -5.76
CA MET A 391 0.37 -76.37 -4.93
C MET A 391 -0.89 -76.79 -4.15
#